data_214946b6778254c512c70b15bdaa817b
#
_entry.id   214946b6778254c512c70b15bdaa817b
#
_cell.length_a   1.000
_cell.length_b   1.000
_cell.length_c   1.000
_cell.angle_alpha   90.00
_cell.angle_beta   90.00
_cell.angle_gamma   90.00
#
_symmetry.space_group_name_H-M   'P 1'
#
loop_
_entity.id
_entity.type
_entity.pdbx_description
1 polymer ?
#
loop_
_entity_poly.entity_id
_entity_poly.type
_entity_poly.pdbx_seq_one_letter_code
_entity_poly.pdbx_strand_id
1 'polypeptide(L)'
;MFAPAHAQQVNILSYNVHNCIGMDKEYNYRRIANVISQTSPDIVALQELDSVTVRNKGIHALGELEKLTGMHGTYAAAIPFQGGSYGIGILSREIPIKYKIIPMPGREEKRTLIIAEFKDYVFCATHQSLTPEDQLLAVPLIEKALQNVDKPIFMAGDMNSAPAS
;
A
#
# COMPACT_ATOMS: atom_id res chain seq x y z
N MET A 1 -39.64 -6.98 10.37
CA MET A 1 -39.15 -5.61 10.14
C MET A 1 -37.67 -5.72 9.92
N PHE A 2 -37.18 -5.62 8.66
CA PHE A 2 -35.73 -5.66 8.36
C PHE A 2 -35.17 -4.29 8.70
N ALA A 3 -34.13 -4.24 9.56
CA ALA A 3 -33.37 -3.02 9.76
C ALA A 3 -32.71 -2.65 8.42
N PRO A 4 -32.69 -1.37 8.03
CA PRO A 4 -31.98 -0.97 6.82
C PRO A 4 -30.51 -1.36 6.98
N ALA A 5 -29.97 -2.10 6.01
CA ALA A 5 -28.54 -2.34 5.93
C ALA A 5 -27.88 -0.99 5.70
N HIS A 6 -27.22 -0.43 6.71
CA HIS A 6 -26.34 0.71 6.52
C HIS A 6 -25.15 0.21 5.70
N ALA A 7 -25.09 0.62 4.43
CA ALA A 7 -23.90 0.40 3.63
C ALA A 7 -22.74 1.13 4.30
N GLN A 8 -21.74 0.39 4.76
CA GLN A 8 -20.53 0.97 5.31
C GLN A 8 -19.72 1.53 4.14
N GLN A 9 -19.48 2.84 4.13
CA GLN A 9 -18.65 3.51 3.15
C GLN A 9 -17.20 3.47 3.64
N VAL A 10 -16.28 3.06 2.78
CA VAL A 10 -14.83 3.08 3.03
C VAL A 10 -14.17 3.99 2.00
N ASN A 11 -13.54 5.06 2.46
CA ASN A 11 -12.80 5.99 1.61
C ASN A 11 -11.37 5.49 1.42
N ILE A 12 -11.03 5.12 0.20
CA ILE A 12 -9.73 4.54 -0.17
C ILE A 12 -8.92 5.55 -0.96
N LEU A 13 -7.65 5.74 -0.58
CA LEU A 13 -6.65 6.47 -1.35
C LEU A 13 -5.58 5.49 -1.84
N SER A 14 -5.19 5.56 -3.12
CA SER A 14 -3.96 4.97 -3.64
C SER A 14 -3.00 6.08 -4.03
N TYR A 15 -1.77 6.04 -3.50
CA TYR A 15 -0.81 7.12 -3.69
C TYR A 15 0.62 6.60 -3.83
N ASN A 16 1.16 6.62 -5.05
CA ASN A 16 2.59 6.45 -5.27
C ASN A 16 3.29 7.74 -4.84
N VAL A 17 4.12 7.66 -3.80
CA VAL A 17 4.72 8.84 -3.15
C VAL A 17 6.13 9.19 -3.66
N HIS A 18 6.66 8.41 -4.61
CA HIS A 18 7.98 8.65 -5.19
C HIS A 18 9.04 8.93 -4.11
N ASN A 19 9.25 8.00 -3.20
CA ASN A 19 10.17 8.11 -2.04
C ASN A 19 9.93 9.35 -1.15
N CYS A 20 8.75 9.95 -1.21
CA CYS A 20 8.42 11.23 -0.57
C CYS A 20 9.24 12.42 -1.08
N ILE A 21 9.82 12.33 -2.29
CA ILE A 21 10.54 13.40 -2.98
C ILE A 21 9.58 14.16 -3.89
N GLY A 22 9.56 15.49 -3.74
CA GLY A 22 8.79 16.36 -4.63
C GLY A 22 9.52 16.69 -5.94
N MET A 23 8.84 17.42 -6.82
CA MET A 23 9.44 17.96 -8.06
C MET A 23 10.60 18.93 -7.80
N ASP A 24 10.66 19.49 -6.59
CA ASP A 24 11.76 20.32 -6.08
C ASP A 24 12.99 19.49 -5.64
N LYS A 25 12.92 18.15 -5.75
CA LYS A 25 13.93 17.17 -5.31
C LYS A 25 14.17 17.15 -3.79
N GLU A 26 13.22 17.68 -3.01
CA GLU A 26 13.29 17.70 -1.56
C GLU A 26 12.41 16.60 -0.95
N TYR A 27 12.96 15.89 0.07
CA TYR A 27 12.18 14.97 0.90
C TYR A 27 11.19 15.76 1.77
N ASN A 28 9.90 15.47 1.65
CA ASN A 28 8.89 16.19 2.43
C ASN A 28 7.72 15.30 2.85
N TYR A 29 7.91 14.59 3.95
CA TYR A 29 6.87 13.72 4.54
C TYR A 29 5.61 14.50 4.94
N ARG A 30 5.76 15.76 5.41
CA ARG A 30 4.62 16.62 5.77
C ARG A 30 3.76 16.96 4.55
N ARG A 31 4.36 17.15 3.38
CA ARG A 31 3.63 17.37 2.13
C ARG A 31 2.73 16.17 1.80
N ILE A 32 3.29 14.96 1.89
CA ILE A 32 2.54 13.72 1.65
C ILE A 32 1.42 13.56 2.70
N ALA A 33 1.74 13.75 3.99
CA ALA A 33 0.76 13.68 5.06
C ALA A 33 -0.38 14.69 4.90
N ASN A 34 -0.09 15.90 4.41
CA ASN A 34 -1.12 16.92 4.13
C ASN A 34 -2.07 16.47 3.03
N VAL A 35 -1.57 15.86 1.93
CA VAL A 35 -2.43 15.31 0.87
C VAL A 35 -3.36 14.23 1.44
N ILE A 36 -2.80 13.30 2.22
CA ILE A 36 -3.57 12.24 2.88
C ILE A 36 -4.65 12.86 3.79
N SER A 37 -4.29 13.82 4.63
CA SER A 37 -5.22 14.46 5.56
C SER A 37 -6.35 15.22 4.87
N GLN A 38 -6.05 15.91 3.75
CA GLN A 38 -7.04 16.65 2.98
C GLN A 38 -8.07 15.75 2.30
N THR A 39 -7.66 14.55 1.89
CA THR A 39 -8.58 13.57 1.28
C THR A 39 -9.37 12.76 2.30
N SER A 40 -8.98 12.84 3.59
CA SER A 40 -9.64 12.17 4.71
C SER A 40 -9.97 10.69 4.47
N PRO A 41 -9.03 9.87 4.01
CA PRO A 41 -9.28 8.46 3.72
C PRO A 41 -9.41 7.66 5.02
N ASP A 42 -10.11 6.53 4.94
CA ASP A 42 -10.12 5.53 6.00
C ASP A 42 -8.90 4.62 5.89
N ILE A 43 -8.44 4.39 4.64
CA ILE A 43 -7.29 3.56 4.34
C ILE A 43 -6.54 4.05 3.09
N VAL A 44 -5.22 3.93 3.11
CA VAL A 44 -4.31 4.38 2.05
C VAL A 44 -3.40 3.23 1.63
N ALA A 45 -3.32 2.96 0.34
CA ALA A 45 -2.24 2.17 -0.25
C ALA A 45 -1.12 3.12 -0.70
N LEU A 46 0.08 2.93 -0.16
CA LEU A 46 1.26 3.74 -0.47
C LEU A 46 2.28 2.91 -1.22
N GLN A 47 2.78 3.44 -2.33
CA GLN A 47 3.84 2.82 -3.12
C GLN A 47 5.11 3.67 -3.06
N GLU A 48 6.25 3.03 -3.32
CA GLU A 48 7.57 3.67 -3.36
C GLU A 48 7.99 4.26 -2.01
N LEU A 49 7.94 3.45 -0.96
CA LEU A 49 8.38 3.84 0.37
C LEU A 49 9.79 3.33 0.68
N ASP A 50 10.66 4.22 1.10
CA ASP A 50 11.95 3.88 1.70
C ASP A 50 11.80 3.57 3.19
N SER A 51 12.53 2.57 3.65
CA SER A 51 12.72 2.29 5.08
C SER A 51 14.20 2.24 5.40
N VAL A 52 14.68 3.21 6.15
CA VAL A 52 16.04 3.36 6.66
C VAL A 52 17.15 3.26 5.60
N THR A 53 16.88 3.74 4.38
CA THR A 53 17.86 3.77 3.30
C THR A 53 18.86 4.92 3.47
N VAL A 54 20.04 4.81 2.83
CA VAL A 54 21.02 5.90 2.84
C VAL A 54 20.46 7.16 2.20
N ARG A 55 19.74 7.04 1.07
CA ARG A 55 19.22 8.21 0.34
C ARG A 55 18.19 9.00 1.16
N ASN A 56 17.42 8.35 2.02
CA ASN A 56 16.46 9.03 2.89
C ASN A 56 17.00 9.30 4.31
N LYS A 57 18.34 9.22 4.49
CA LYS A 57 19.05 9.53 5.75
C LYS A 57 18.64 8.63 6.92
N GLY A 58 18.34 7.36 6.64
CA GLY A 58 17.99 6.38 7.67
C GLY A 58 16.59 6.53 8.25
N ILE A 59 15.70 7.26 7.59
CA ILE A 59 14.34 7.47 8.05
C ILE A 59 13.44 6.31 7.60
N HIS A 60 12.55 5.84 8.48
CA HIS A 60 11.46 4.94 8.10
C HIS A 60 10.28 5.78 7.63
N ALA A 61 10.11 5.91 6.31
CA ALA A 61 9.14 6.82 5.70
C ALA A 61 7.70 6.60 6.19
N LEU A 62 7.25 5.34 6.25
CA LEU A 62 5.90 5.02 6.74
C LEU A 62 5.72 5.46 8.20
N GLY A 63 6.71 5.22 9.08
CA GLY A 63 6.66 5.65 10.48
C GLY A 63 6.58 7.17 10.66
N GLU A 64 7.21 7.94 9.76
CA GLU A 64 7.03 9.40 9.75
C GLU A 64 5.62 9.80 9.31
N LEU A 65 5.06 9.11 8.33
CA LEU A 65 3.68 9.35 7.88
C LEU A 65 2.67 8.95 8.96
N GLU A 66 2.89 7.84 9.71
CA GLU A 66 2.07 7.48 10.89
C GLU A 66 1.99 8.62 11.90
N LYS A 67 3.15 9.15 12.29
CA LYS A 67 3.24 10.26 13.27
C LYS A 67 2.51 11.51 12.78
N LEU A 68 2.62 11.83 11.49
CA LEU A 68 2.07 13.05 10.91
C LEU A 68 0.56 12.95 10.62
N THR A 69 0.05 11.75 10.33
CA THR A 69 -1.36 11.52 10.00
C THR A 69 -2.19 11.00 11.17
N GLY A 70 -1.55 10.42 12.19
CA GLY A 70 -2.23 9.72 13.28
C GLY A 70 -2.86 8.38 12.86
N MET A 71 -2.51 7.87 11.68
CA MET A 71 -2.98 6.57 11.17
C MET A 71 -1.99 5.45 11.54
N HIS A 72 -2.44 4.20 11.46
CA HIS A 72 -1.63 3.01 11.74
C HIS A 72 -0.99 2.48 10.46
N GLY A 73 0.32 2.21 10.50
CA GLY A 73 1.10 1.74 9.36
C GLY A 73 1.31 0.23 9.34
N THR A 74 1.26 -0.34 8.15
CA THR A 74 1.73 -1.71 7.86
C THR A 74 2.68 -1.64 6.67
N TYR A 75 3.96 -1.94 6.89
CA TYR A 75 5.01 -1.87 5.87
C TYR A 75 5.34 -3.26 5.32
N ALA A 76 5.61 -3.34 4.00
CA ALA A 76 6.17 -4.50 3.35
C ALA A 76 7.36 -4.13 2.48
N ALA A 77 8.53 -4.66 2.80
CA ALA A 77 9.70 -4.56 1.95
C ALA A 77 9.51 -5.41 0.68
N ALA A 78 9.81 -4.82 -0.47
CA ALA A 78 9.91 -5.53 -1.75
C ALA A 78 11.35 -5.93 -2.03
N ILE A 79 12.31 -5.01 -1.83
CA ILE A 79 13.73 -5.24 -2.05
C ILE A 79 14.59 -4.66 -0.91
N PRO A 80 15.77 -5.25 -0.62
CA PRO A 80 16.85 -4.55 0.09
C PRO A 80 17.34 -3.39 -0.76
N PHE A 81 17.56 -2.22 -0.17
CA PHE A 81 18.00 -1.05 -0.91
C PHE A 81 18.83 -0.11 -0.03
N GLN A 82 20.06 0.21 -0.46
CA GLN A 82 20.95 1.17 0.19
C GLN A 82 21.05 1.04 1.72
N GLY A 83 21.26 -0.19 2.23
CA GLY A 83 21.40 -0.46 3.66
C GLY A 83 20.09 -0.60 4.43
N GLY A 84 18.97 -0.29 3.81
CA GLY A 84 17.62 -0.47 4.31
C GLY A 84 16.77 -1.30 3.35
N SER A 85 15.52 -0.90 3.14
CA SER A 85 14.60 -1.53 2.20
C SER A 85 13.73 -0.51 1.48
N TYR A 86 13.17 -0.95 0.35
CA TYR A 86 12.20 -0.21 -0.44
C TYR A 86 10.99 -1.09 -0.67
N GLY A 87 9.80 -0.50 -0.65
CA GLY A 87 8.58 -1.28 -0.74
C GLY A 87 7.30 -0.45 -0.73
N ILE A 88 6.27 -1.03 -0.12
CA ILE A 88 4.93 -0.47 -0.05
C ILE A 88 4.43 -0.41 1.39
N GLY A 89 3.36 0.32 1.61
CA GLY A 89 2.72 0.40 2.92
C GLY A 89 1.21 0.59 2.83
N ILE A 90 0.56 0.30 3.94
CA ILE A 90 -0.81 0.70 4.21
C ILE A 90 -0.80 1.66 5.38
N LEU A 91 -1.54 2.77 5.28
CA LEU A 91 -1.97 3.56 6.43
C LEU A 91 -3.48 3.36 6.61
N SER A 92 -3.94 3.10 7.83
CA SER A 92 -5.35 2.89 8.13
C SER A 92 -5.77 3.56 9.43
N ARG A 93 -7.03 4.02 9.53
CA ARG A 93 -7.58 4.55 10.78
C ARG A 93 -7.76 3.46 11.83
N GLU A 94 -8.11 2.25 11.38
CA GLU A 94 -8.24 1.08 12.23
C GLU A 94 -6.96 0.24 12.20
N ILE A 95 -6.62 -0.39 13.31
CA ILE A 95 -5.54 -1.38 13.36
C ILE A 95 -6.05 -2.68 12.69
N PRO A 96 -5.33 -3.25 11.71
CA PRO A 96 -5.72 -4.51 11.12
C PRO A 96 -5.68 -5.64 12.17
N ILE A 97 -6.67 -6.55 12.13
CA ILE A 97 -6.72 -7.73 13.01
C ILE A 97 -5.53 -8.64 12.75
N LYS A 98 -5.17 -8.79 11.48
CA LYS A 98 -3.97 -9.51 11.01
C LYS A 98 -3.62 -9.03 9.62
N TYR A 99 -2.38 -9.32 9.20
CA TYR A 99 -1.95 -9.09 7.82
C TYR A 99 -1.02 -10.19 7.34
N LYS A 100 -0.90 -10.30 6.03
CA LYS A 100 0.05 -11.18 5.33
C LYS A 100 0.82 -10.36 4.31
N ILE A 101 2.08 -10.72 4.11
CA ILE A 101 2.94 -10.16 3.05
C ILE A 101 3.27 -11.31 2.10
N ILE A 102 3.03 -11.10 0.81
CA ILE A 102 3.24 -12.11 -0.23
C ILE A 102 4.22 -11.53 -1.26
N PRO A 103 5.35 -12.20 -1.49
CA PRO A 103 6.25 -11.84 -2.60
C PRO A 103 5.51 -11.98 -3.93
N MET A 104 5.68 -10.97 -4.79
CA MET A 104 5.04 -10.90 -6.09
C MET A 104 6.09 -10.89 -7.21
N PRO A 105 5.74 -11.35 -8.41
CA PRO A 105 6.63 -11.33 -9.56
C PRO A 105 7.10 -9.92 -9.91
N GLY A 106 8.32 -9.81 -10.36
CA GLY A 106 8.96 -8.59 -10.84
C GLY A 106 10.39 -8.91 -11.25
N ARG A 107 10.65 -8.96 -12.57
CA ARG A 107 11.98 -9.28 -13.11
C ARG A 107 12.91 -8.06 -13.05
N GLU A 108 12.37 -6.87 -13.22
CA GLU A 108 13.09 -5.61 -13.10
C GLU A 108 13.32 -5.23 -11.62
N GLU A 109 12.31 -5.48 -10.77
CA GLU A 109 12.33 -5.23 -9.34
C GLU A 109 11.32 -6.15 -8.66
N LYS A 110 11.73 -6.84 -7.60
CA LYS A 110 10.80 -7.68 -6.84
C LYS A 110 9.65 -6.84 -6.28
N ARG A 111 8.47 -7.43 -6.32
CA ARG A 111 7.22 -6.80 -5.88
C ARG A 111 6.67 -7.49 -4.64
N THR A 112 5.69 -6.87 -4.02
CA THR A 112 5.05 -7.41 -2.83
C THR A 112 3.58 -7.02 -2.78
N LEU A 113 2.79 -7.84 -2.09
CA LEU A 113 1.38 -7.62 -1.81
C LEU A 113 1.20 -7.65 -0.29
N ILE A 114 0.53 -6.65 0.26
CA ILE A 114 0.02 -6.67 1.63
C ILE A 114 -1.45 -7.03 1.56
N ILE A 115 -1.86 -8.02 2.36
CA ILE A 115 -3.27 -8.36 2.60
C ILE A 115 -3.55 -8.08 4.06
N ALA A 116 -4.30 -7.04 4.37
CA ALA A 116 -4.66 -6.64 5.72
C ALA A 116 -6.15 -6.93 5.98
N GLU A 117 -6.45 -7.69 7.02
CA GLU A 117 -7.82 -8.01 7.41
C GLU A 117 -8.31 -7.07 8.51
N PHE A 118 -9.43 -6.41 8.27
CA PHE A 118 -10.16 -5.60 9.21
C PHE A 118 -11.44 -6.32 9.67
N LYS A 119 -12.20 -5.70 10.57
CA LYS A 119 -13.43 -6.31 11.09
C LYS A 119 -14.42 -6.68 9.99
N ASP A 120 -14.67 -5.76 9.06
CA ASP A 120 -15.77 -5.86 8.10
C ASP A 120 -15.30 -6.04 6.64
N TYR A 121 -13.98 -5.95 6.36
CA TYR A 121 -13.40 -6.06 5.03
C TYR A 121 -11.94 -6.53 5.06
N VAL A 122 -11.43 -6.87 3.88
CA VAL A 122 -10.00 -7.10 3.64
C VAL A 122 -9.50 -6.04 2.65
N PHE A 123 -8.34 -5.47 2.95
CA PHE A 123 -7.68 -4.52 2.07
C PHE A 123 -6.35 -5.05 1.56
N CYS A 124 -6.15 -4.96 0.26
CA CYS A 124 -4.94 -5.37 -0.43
C CYS A 124 -4.22 -4.16 -1.00
N ALA A 125 -2.92 -4.01 -0.70
CA ALA A 125 -2.07 -3.00 -1.30
C ALA A 125 -0.95 -3.64 -2.10
N THR A 126 -0.68 -3.14 -3.30
CA THR A 126 0.37 -3.66 -4.18
C THR A 126 1.03 -2.54 -4.99
N HIS A 127 2.19 -2.87 -5.57
CA HIS A 127 2.84 -2.13 -6.65
C HIS A 127 3.30 -3.17 -7.67
N GLN A 128 2.59 -3.27 -8.79
CA GLN A 128 2.83 -4.31 -9.80
C GLN A 128 4.11 -4.05 -10.60
N SER A 129 4.61 -5.10 -11.25
CA SER A 129 5.72 -5.01 -12.19
C SER A 129 5.37 -4.10 -13.38
N LEU A 130 6.38 -3.50 -13.98
CA LEU A 130 6.27 -2.80 -15.28
C LEU A 130 6.11 -3.79 -16.44
N THR A 131 6.43 -5.07 -16.20
CA THR A 131 6.43 -6.12 -17.22
C THR A 131 5.08 -6.83 -17.26
N PRO A 132 4.33 -6.82 -18.39
CA PRO A 132 3.00 -7.41 -18.48
C PRO A 132 2.96 -8.91 -18.12
N GLU A 133 3.99 -9.68 -18.50
CA GLU A 133 4.04 -11.11 -18.19
C GLU A 133 4.14 -11.34 -16.67
N ASP A 134 4.86 -10.50 -15.93
CA ASP A 134 4.93 -10.59 -14.48
C ASP A 134 3.60 -10.20 -13.83
N GLN A 135 2.89 -9.23 -14.40
CA GLN A 135 1.54 -8.86 -13.96
C GLN A 135 0.57 -10.04 -14.13
N LEU A 136 0.62 -10.75 -15.27
CA LEU A 136 -0.19 -11.95 -15.51
C LEU A 136 0.16 -13.09 -14.54
N LEU A 137 1.44 -13.27 -14.20
CA LEU A 137 1.88 -14.24 -13.20
C LEU A 137 1.42 -13.88 -11.79
N ALA A 138 1.17 -12.61 -11.50
CA ALA A 138 0.68 -12.15 -10.21
C ALA A 138 -0.78 -12.56 -9.96
N VAL A 139 -1.60 -12.62 -10.99
CA VAL A 139 -3.05 -12.89 -10.87
C VAL A 139 -3.34 -14.19 -10.10
N PRO A 140 -2.83 -15.37 -10.51
CA PRO A 140 -3.13 -16.61 -9.78
C PRO A 140 -2.58 -16.63 -8.35
N LEU A 141 -1.53 -15.87 -8.05
CA LEU A 141 -1.01 -15.74 -6.69
C LEU A 141 -1.97 -14.94 -5.81
N ILE A 142 -2.53 -13.86 -6.34
CA ILE A 142 -3.53 -13.03 -5.65
C ILE A 142 -4.80 -13.85 -5.42
N GLU A 143 -5.32 -14.51 -6.46
CA GLU A 143 -6.51 -15.38 -6.37
C GLU A 143 -6.34 -16.46 -5.29
N LYS A 144 -5.22 -17.19 -5.31
CA LYS A 144 -4.90 -18.20 -4.31
C LYS A 144 -4.83 -17.63 -2.90
N ALA A 145 -4.29 -16.42 -2.74
CA ALA A 145 -4.13 -15.79 -1.44
C ALA A 145 -5.48 -15.35 -0.84
N LEU A 146 -6.47 -15.06 -1.69
CA LEU A 146 -7.77 -14.53 -1.33
C LEU A 146 -8.92 -15.55 -1.40
N GLN A 147 -8.67 -16.78 -1.89
CA GLN A 147 -9.70 -17.80 -2.18
C GLN A 147 -10.62 -18.16 -1.00
N ASN A 148 -10.17 -17.98 0.24
CA ASN A 148 -10.93 -18.31 1.45
C ASN A 148 -11.34 -17.05 2.25
N VAL A 149 -11.44 -15.91 1.59
CA VAL A 149 -11.87 -14.66 2.21
C VAL A 149 -13.37 -14.50 2.00
N ASP A 150 -14.13 -14.49 3.09
CA ASP A 150 -15.59 -14.35 3.07
C ASP A 150 -16.07 -12.89 3.20
N LYS A 151 -15.13 -11.96 3.40
CA LYS A 151 -15.41 -10.53 3.55
C LYS A 151 -15.27 -9.79 2.22
N PRO A 152 -15.89 -8.62 2.05
CA PRO A 152 -15.58 -7.73 0.94
C PRO A 152 -14.08 -7.45 0.83
N ILE A 153 -13.54 -7.52 -0.38
CA ILE A 153 -12.12 -7.30 -0.67
C ILE A 153 -11.99 -6.01 -1.48
N PHE A 154 -11.15 -5.10 -1.00
CA PHE A 154 -10.72 -3.94 -1.76
C PHE A 154 -9.25 -4.08 -2.10
N MET A 155 -8.89 -3.76 -3.33
CA MET A 155 -7.49 -3.75 -3.78
C MET A 155 -7.17 -2.38 -4.35
N ALA A 156 -6.05 -1.81 -3.91
CA ALA A 156 -5.53 -0.55 -4.43
C ALA A 156 -4.02 -0.62 -4.59
N GLY A 157 -3.48 0.20 -5.46
CA GLY A 157 -2.05 0.23 -5.72
C GLY A 157 -1.72 0.87 -7.06
N ASP A 158 -0.42 0.89 -7.37
CA ASP A 158 0.07 1.22 -8.70
C ASP A 158 0.13 -0.08 -9.52
N MET A 159 -0.80 -0.22 -10.46
CA MET A 159 -0.92 -1.43 -11.27
C MET A 159 0.06 -1.44 -12.43
N ASN A 160 0.71 -0.32 -12.74
CA ASN A 160 1.60 -0.17 -13.92
C ASN A 160 0.95 -0.64 -15.22
N SER A 161 -0.36 -0.53 -15.31
CA SER A 161 -1.20 -0.97 -16.44
C SER A 161 -2.25 0.08 -16.74
N ALA A 162 -2.56 0.26 -18.01
CA ALA A 162 -3.71 1.04 -18.45
C ALA A 162 -4.98 0.18 -18.47
N PRO A 163 -6.19 0.78 -18.33
CA PRO A 163 -7.45 0.01 -18.35
C PRO A 163 -7.71 -0.82 -19.63
N ALA A 164 -6.99 -0.52 -20.72
CA ALA A 164 -7.09 -1.21 -22.01
C ALA A 164 -5.87 -2.11 -22.31
N SER A 165 -4.99 -2.32 -21.34
CA SER A 165 -3.79 -3.17 -21.52
C SER A 165 -4.08 -4.65 -21.23
#